data_33332e782a59919cce4c19280a2b8dbe
#
_entry.id   33332e782a59919cce4c19280a2b8dbe
#
_cell.length_a   1.000
_cell.length_b   1.000
_cell.length_c   1.000
_cell.angle_alpha   90.00
_cell.angle_beta   90.00
_cell.angle_gamma   90.00
#
_symmetry.space_group_name_H-M   'P 1'
#
loop_
_entity.id
_entity.type
_entity.pdbx_description
1 polymer ?
#
loop_
_entity_poly.entity_id
_entity_poly.type
_entity_poly.pdbx_seq_one_letter_code
_entity_poly.pdbx_strand_id
1 'polypeptide(L)'
;MRRRNVSFLRPPGALPESAFLKTCIHCGQCAAACPYGSVRMLETFGPERHTPEIRPSEIPCWLCMKCPPACPSGALRPVAAMKEANMGRAVIFKDRCLNWIESGTMCMTCYDRCPLRGEGMVLDMGYVPAV
;
A
#
# COMPACT_ATOMS: atom_id res chain seq x y z
N MET A 1 -16.05 23.94 -4.65
CA MET A 1 -15.09 23.22 -3.79
C MET A 1 -14.73 21.90 -4.47
N ARG A 2 -13.53 21.75 -5.03
CA ARG A 2 -13.03 20.46 -5.53
C ARG A 2 -12.83 19.56 -4.32
N ARG A 3 -13.64 18.50 -4.18
CA ARG A 3 -13.34 17.42 -3.25
C ARG A 3 -11.96 16.86 -3.66
N ARG A 4 -10.97 17.01 -2.80
CA ARG A 4 -9.72 16.29 -2.96
C ARG A 4 -10.10 14.81 -2.90
N ASN A 5 -9.89 14.08 -3.99
CA ASN A 5 -10.00 12.61 -4.00
C ASN A 5 -8.86 12.12 -3.09
N VAL A 6 -9.11 12.03 -1.81
CA VAL A 6 -8.18 11.41 -0.87
C VAL A 6 -8.32 9.92 -1.08
N SER A 7 -7.39 9.36 -1.83
CA SER A 7 -7.30 7.91 -1.99
C SER A 7 -6.54 7.36 -0.79
N PHE A 8 -7.22 6.58 0.03
CA PHE A 8 -6.60 5.87 1.15
C PHE A 8 -5.93 4.59 0.65
N LEU A 9 -4.71 4.32 1.11
CA LEU A 9 -4.05 3.06 0.82
C LEU A 9 -4.67 1.97 1.70
N ARG A 10 -5.40 1.05 1.06
CA ARG A 10 -6.08 -0.05 1.75
C ARG A 10 -5.12 -1.22 2.01
N PRO A 11 -5.40 -2.05 3.04
CA PRO A 11 -4.65 -3.30 3.25
C PRO A 11 -4.70 -4.24 2.05
N PRO A 12 -3.76 -5.20 1.95
CA PRO A 12 -3.75 -6.19 0.87
C PRO A 12 -5.09 -6.89 0.69
N GLY A 13 -5.47 -7.15 -0.56
CA GLY A 13 -6.68 -7.87 -0.90
C GLY A 13 -7.98 -7.04 -0.77
N ALA A 14 -7.88 -5.74 -0.54
CA ALA A 14 -9.05 -4.87 -0.47
C ALA A 14 -9.85 -4.87 -1.77
N LEU A 15 -11.16 -4.91 -1.64
CA LEU A 15 -12.08 -4.70 -2.76
C LEU A 15 -11.87 -3.28 -3.35
N PRO A 16 -12.31 -3.03 -4.60
CA PRO A 16 -12.39 -1.67 -5.13
C PRO A 16 -13.13 -0.75 -4.16
N GLU A 17 -12.67 0.49 -4.00
CA GLU A 17 -13.06 1.39 -2.90
C GLU A 17 -14.58 1.47 -2.66
N SER A 18 -15.36 1.60 -3.72
CA SER A 18 -16.84 1.67 -3.61
C SER A 18 -17.47 0.40 -3.06
N ALA A 19 -16.95 -0.77 -3.41
CA ALA A 19 -17.39 -2.06 -2.88
C ALA A 19 -16.83 -2.29 -1.47
N PHE A 20 -15.59 -1.88 -1.22
CA PHE A 20 -14.95 -1.96 0.08
C PHE A 20 -15.73 -1.21 1.15
N LEU A 21 -16.12 0.04 0.89
CA LEU A 21 -16.89 0.86 1.83
C LEU A 21 -18.28 0.29 2.15
N LYS A 22 -18.89 -0.43 1.20
CA LYS A 22 -20.19 -1.10 1.41
C LYS A 22 -20.06 -2.41 2.19
N THR A 23 -18.90 -3.07 2.10
CA THR A 23 -18.67 -4.42 2.65
C THR A 23 -17.97 -4.36 4.01
N CYS A 24 -17.16 -3.34 4.26
CA CYS A 24 -16.44 -3.18 5.52
C CYS A 24 -17.40 -2.90 6.68
N ILE A 25 -17.37 -3.75 7.69
CA ILE A 25 -18.20 -3.62 8.90
C ILE A 25 -17.49 -2.91 10.05
N HIS A 26 -16.35 -2.28 9.79
CA HIS A 26 -15.58 -1.46 10.75
C HIS A 26 -15.13 -2.21 12.02
N CYS A 27 -14.98 -3.53 11.96
CA CYS A 27 -14.73 -4.39 13.14
C CYS A 27 -13.29 -4.32 13.70
N GLY A 28 -12.33 -3.76 12.96
CA GLY A 28 -10.93 -3.63 13.39
C GLY A 28 -10.11 -4.92 13.40
N GLN A 29 -10.66 -6.07 13.00
CA GLN A 29 -9.95 -7.36 13.03
C GLN A 29 -8.68 -7.37 12.16
N CYS A 30 -8.70 -6.67 11.04
CA CYS A 30 -7.52 -6.54 10.16
C CYS A 30 -6.39 -5.74 10.84
N ALA A 31 -6.71 -4.75 11.65
CA ALA A 31 -5.73 -4.00 12.43
C ALA A 31 -5.16 -4.86 13.57
N ALA A 32 -6.03 -5.58 14.29
CA ALA A 32 -5.63 -6.49 15.36
C ALA A 32 -4.74 -7.65 14.85
N ALA A 33 -4.99 -8.14 13.63
CA ALA A 33 -4.23 -9.23 13.02
C ALA A 33 -2.86 -8.78 12.46
N CYS A 34 -2.61 -7.47 12.35
CA CYS A 34 -1.36 -6.95 11.81
C CYS A 34 -0.24 -6.97 12.86
N PRO A 35 0.77 -7.85 12.72
CA PRO A 35 1.84 -7.97 13.72
C PRO A 35 2.79 -6.76 13.75
N TYR A 36 2.74 -5.94 12.71
CA TYR A 36 3.61 -4.77 12.55
C TYR A 36 2.91 -3.45 12.90
N GLY A 37 1.60 -3.48 13.21
CA GLY A 37 0.81 -2.27 13.45
C GLY A 37 0.65 -1.35 12.24
N SER A 38 0.88 -1.89 11.03
CA SER A 38 0.80 -1.10 9.78
C SER A 38 -0.63 -0.76 9.38
N VAL A 39 -1.62 -1.54 9.84
CA VAL A 39 -3.03 -1.29 9.58
C VAL A 39 -3.60 -0.43 10.69
N ARG A 40 -4.10 0.75 10.34
CA ARG A 40 -4.71 1.70 11.26
C ARG A 40 -6.17 1.91 10.89
N MET A 41 -7.00 2.21 11.89
CA MET A 41 -8.39 2.58 11.64
C MET A 41 -8.49 4.10 11.46
N LEU A 42 -9.13 4.54 10.38
CA LEU A 42 -9.29 5.96 10.07
C LEU A 42 -10.14 6.69 11.11
N GLU A 43 -9.58 7.76 11.65
CA GLU A 43 -10.28 8.71 12.53
C GLU A 43 -10.69 9.95 11.71
N THR A 44 -11.59 9.78 10.77
CA THR A 44 -12.08 10.85 9.90
C THR A 44 -13.61 10.93 9.96
N PHE A 45 -14.18 11.93 9.31
CA PHE A 45 -15.63 12.04 9.13
C PHE A 45 -16.01 11.50 7.74
N GLY A 46 -17.19 10.90 7.64
CA GLY A 46 -17.71 10.39 6.37
C GLY A 46 -17.75 8.87 6.29
N PRO A 47 -17.98 8.34 5.10
CA PRO A 47 -18.13 6.89 4.87
C PRO A 47 -16.85 6.09 5.12
N GLU A 48 -15.69 6.74 5.09
CA GLU A 48 -14.39 6.13 5.34
C GLU A 48 -14.06 5.98 6.84
N ARG A 49 -14.87 6.59 7.72
CA ARG A 49 -14.65 6.56 9.16
C ARG A 49 -14.56 5.12 9.68
N HIS A 50 -13.57 4.86 10.54
CA HIS A 50 -13.28 3.54 11.09
C HIS A 50 -13.04 2.43 10.06
N THR A 51 -12.64 2.79 8.83
CA THR A 51 -12.12 1.83 7.88
C THR A 51 -10.60 1.71 7.98
N PRO A 52 -10.01 0.54 7.64
CA PRO A 52 -8.56 0.36 7.72
C PRO A 52 -7.82 1.12 6.61
N GLU A 53 -6.71 1.74 6.98
CA GLU A 53 -5.75 2.34 6.06
C GLU A 53 -4.32 1.93 6.40
N ILE A 54 -3.42 2.11 5.46
CA ILE A 54 -1.97 2.01 5.65
C ILE A 54 -1.35 3.34 5.29
N ARG A 55 -0.42 3.82 6.11
CA ARG A 55 0.41 5.00 5.85
C ARG A 55 1.86 4.58 5.76
N PRO A 56 2.38 4.31 4.57
CA PRO A 56 3.75 3.80 4.39
C PRO A 56 4.85 4.74 4.92
N SER A 57 4.56 6.04 4.99
CA SER A 57 5.47 7.04 5.57
C SER A 57 5.60 6.95 7.09
N GLU A 58 4.65 6.32 7.78
CA GLU A 58 4.67 6.10 9.22
C GLU A 58 5.12 4.66 9.52
N ILE A 59 4.31 3.68 9.14
CA ILE A 59 4.59 2.25 9.31
C ILE A 59 4.26 1.52 8.01
N PRO A 60 5.28 1.08 7.24
CA PRO A 60 5.06 0.42 5.95
C PRO A 60 4.42 -0.96 6.13
N CYS A 61 3.67 -1.40 5.12
CA CYS A 61 3.14 -2.76 5.06
C CYS A 61 4.25 -3.75 4.62
N TRP A 62 4.41 -4.82 5.39
CA TRP A 62 5.38 -5.87 5.11
C TRP A 62 4.82 -7.00 4.22
N LEU A 63 3.60 -6.85 3.71
CA LEU A 63 2.93 -7.83 2.84
C LEU A 63 2.89 -9.24 3.45
N CYS A 64 2.70 -9.34 4.77
CA CYS A 64 2.63 -10.63 5.48
C CYS A 64 1.31 -11.39 5.28
N MET A 65 0.33 -10.78 4.60
CA MET A 65 -0.98 -11.32 4.23
C MET A 65 -1.83 -11.86 5.39
N LYS A 66 -1.61 -11.39 6.62
CA LYS A 66 -2.40 -11.82 7.79
C LYS A 66 -3.75 -11.13 7.93
N CYS A 67 -3.88 -9.91 7.40
CA CYS A 67 -5.13 -9.14 7.53
C CYS A 67 -6.28 -9.64 6.62
N PRO A 68 -6.07 -10.12 5.37
CA PRO A 68 -7.18 -10.61 4.55
C PRO A 68 -7.94 -11.79 5.16
N PRO A 69 -7.31 -12.87 5.63
CA PRO A 69 -8.05 -13.98 6.25
C PRO A 69 -8.72 -13.61 7.58
N ALA A 70 -8.28 -12.54 8.24
CA ALA A 70 -8.90 -12.05 9.46
C ALA A 70 -10.17 -11.19 9.20
N CYS A 71 -10.49 -10.89 7.94
CA CYS A 71 -11.64 -10.06 7.60
C CYS A 71 -12.93 -10.89 7.51
N PRO A 72 -13.88 -10.77 8.48
CA PRO A 72 -15.07 -11.60 8.48
C PRO A 72 -16.09 -11.19 7.41
N SER A 73 -16.07 -9.93 6.97
CA SER A 73 -17.03 -9.41 5.98
C SER A 73 -16.60 -9.67 4.53
N GLY A 74 -15.34 -10.10 4.30
CA GLY A 74 -14.80 -10.25 2.95
C GLY A 74 -14.46 -8.94 2.24
N ALA A 75 -14.42 -7.81 2.96
CA ALA A 75 -13.94 -6.54 2.41
C ALA A 75 -12.46 -6.61 2.02
N LEU A 76 -11.70 -7.45 2.72
CA LEU A 76 -10.36 -7.89 2.34
C LEU A 76 -10.45 -9.36 1.91
N ARG A 77 -10.03 -9.66 0.70
CA ARG A 77 -10.02 -11.03 0.16
C ARG A 77 -8.63 -11.68 0.33
N PRO A 78 -8.55 -12.98 0.60
CA PRO A 78 -7.29 -13.69 0.60
C PRO A 78 -6.52 -13.46 -0.70
N VAL A 79 -5.20 -13.30 -0.57
CA VAL A 79 -4.28 -13.02 -1.68
C VAL A 79 -3.26 -14.17 -1.73
N ALA A 80 -3.13 -14.82 -2.88
CA ALA A 80 -2.25 -15.97 -3.04
C ALA A 80 -0.77 -15.57 -3.20
N ALA A 81 -0.51 -14.43 -3.84
CA ALA A 81 0.84 -13.94 -4.10
C ALA A 81 0.95 -12.43 -3.82
N MET A 82 2.14 -11.97 -3.42
CA MET A 82 2.39 -10.55 -3.11
C MET A 82 2.03 -9.63 -4.27
N LYS A 83 2.26 -10.05 -5.52
CA LYS A 83 1.92 -9.28 -6.72
C LYS A 83 0.41 -9.05 -6.92
N GLU A 84 -0.41 -9.88 -6.27
CA GLU A 84 -1.87 -9.77 -6.32
C GLU A 84 -2.42 -8.90 -5.19
N ALA A 85 -1.56 -8.36 -4.32
CA ALA A 85 -1.96 -7.54 -3.18
C ALA A 85 -2.76 -6.29 -3.58
N ASN A 86 -2.48 -5.75 -4.77
CA ASN A 86 -3.20 -4.67 -5.46
C ASN A 86 -3.53 -3.47 -4.56
N MET A 87 -2.58 -3.11 -3.68
CA MET A 87 -2.76 -2.03 -2.71
C MET A 87 -2.70 -0.65 -3.33
N GLY A 88 -1.91 -0.51 -4.41
CA GLY A 88 -1.64 0.77 -5.06
C GLY A 88 -0.38 0.69 -5.92
N ARG A 89 0.00 1.81 -6.49
CA ARG A 89 1.18 1.94 -7.32
C ARG A 89 2.21 2.82 -6.63
N ALA A 90 3.45 2.35 -6.53
CA ALA A 90 4.56 3.19 -6.10
C ALA A 90 4.84 4.26 -7.17
N VAL A 91 5.23 5.45 -6.75
CA VAL A 91 5.63 6.54 -7.65
C VAL A 91 6.98 7.07 -7.20
N ILE A 92 7.94 7.12 -8.13
CA ILE A 92 9.24 7.71 -7.88
C ILE A 92 9.19 9.19 -8.27
N PHE A 93 9.37 10.06 -7.29
CA PHE A 93 9.51 11.49 -7.54
C PHE A 93 10.94 11.77 -8.04
N LYS A 94 11.07 12.05 -9.34
CA LYS A 94 12.37 12.26 -10.00
C LYS A 94 13.15 13.43 -9.41
N ASP A 95 12.45 14.47 -8.97
CA ASP A 95 13.01 15.66 -8.31
C ASP A 95 13.52 15.41 -6.88
N ARG A 96 13.29 14.21 -6.32
CA ARG A 96 13.70 13.79 -4.98
C ARG A 96 14.53 12.52 -4.97
N CYS A 97 14.68 11.88 -6.11
CA CYS A 97 15.46 10.65 -6.25
C CYS A 97 16.91 10.96 -6.57
N LEU A 98 17.85 10.50 -5.74
CA LEU A 98 19.28 10.76 -5.92
C LEU A 98 19.78 10.35 -7.30
N ASN A 99 19.31 9.22 -7.83
CA ASN A 99 19.72 8.77 -9.17
C ASN A 99 19.24 9.68 -10.31
N TRP A 100 18.17 10.47 -10.07
CA TRP A 100 17.64 11.41 -11.05
C TRP A 100 18.20 12.83 -10.89
N ILE A 101 18.59 13.21 -9.66
CA ILE A 101 19.08 14.55 -9.34
C ILE A 101 20.58 14.64 -9.61
N GLU A 102 21.35 13.63 -9.19
CA GLU A 102 22.80 13.60 -9.26
C GLU A 102 23.28 12.54 -10.24
N SER A 103 23.81 12.97 -11.37
CA SER A 103 24.45 12.07 -12.33
C SER A 103 25.68 11.40 -11.67
N GLY A 104 25.65 10.06 -11.60
CA GLY A 104 26.73 9.25 -11.02
C GLY A 104 26.48 8.69 -9.63
N THR A 105 25.38 9.06 -8.96
CA THR A 105 24.97 8.40 -7.72
C THR A 105 24.22 7.11 -8.04
N MET A 106 24.75 5.98 -7.56
CA MET A 106 24.07 4.67 -7.69
C MET A 106 23.31 4.33 -6.40
N CYS A 107 22.13 4.93 -6.22
CA CYS A 107 21.23 4.56 -5.13
C CYS A 107 20.25 3.48 -5.60
N MET A 108 20.35 2.27 -5.06
CA MET A 108 19.48 1.15 -5.40
C MET A 108 18.54 0.75 -4.27
N THR A 109 18.43 1.54 -3.21
CA THR A 109 17.71 1.19 -1.98
C THR A 109 16.27 0.75 -2.23
N CYS A 110 15.51 1.48 -3.05
CA CYS A 110 14.12 1.13 -3.36
C CYS A 110 14.01 -0.17 -4.17
N TYR A 111 14.93 -0.40 -5.10
CA TYR A 111 14.99 -1.64 -5.88
C TYR A 111 15.36 -2.83 -5.01
N ASP A 112 16.41 -2.71 -4.17
CA ASP A 112 16.88 -3.79 -3.30
C ASP A 112 15.88 -4.18 -2.22
N ARG A 113 15.07 -3.23 -1.77
CA ARG A 113 14.02 -3.45 -0.76
C ARG A 113 12.68 -3.86 -1.33
N CYS A 114 12.49 -3.80 -2.66
CA CYS A 114 11.24 -4.18 -3.28
C CYS A 114 11.03 -5.70 -3.19
N PRO A 115 9.90 -6.17 -2.62
CA PRO A 115 9.58 -7.59 -2.58
C PRO A 115 9.28 -8.17 -3.97
N LEU A 116 8.98 -7.31 -4.95
CA LEU A 116 8.72 -7.66 -6.36
C LEU A 116 9.82 -7.11 -7.27
N ARG A 117 11.06 -7.22 -6.80
CA ARG A 117 12.24 -6.78 -7.55
C ARG A 117 12.34 -7.46 -8.93
N GLY A 118 12.50 -6.65 -9.97
CA GLY A 118 12.52 -7.12 -11.35
C GLY A 118 11.14 -7.24 -12.03
N GLU A 119 10.05 -7.25 -11.25
CA GLU A 119 8.68 -7.23 -11.78
C GLU A 119 7.97 -5.91 -11.45
N GLY A 120 7.84 -5.59 -10.17
CA GLY A 120 7.18 -4.36 -9.69
C GLY A 120 8.08 -3.14 -9.66
N MET A 121 9.39 -3.34 -9.62
CA MET A 121 10.40 -2.30 -9.77
C MET A 121 11.53 -2.82 -10.66
N VAL A 122 11.84 -2.08 -11.70
CA VAL A 122 12.91 -2.39 -12.67
C VAL A 122 13.99 -1.32 -12.63
N LEU A 123 15.16 -1.63 -13.15
CA LEU A 123 16.23 -0.67 -13.39
C LEU A 123 16.25 -0.36 -14.88
N ASP A 124 15.97 0.89 -15.22
CA ASP A 124 16.06 1.40 -16.58
C ASP A 124 17.51 1.84 -16.90
N MET A 125 17.75 2.24 -18.13
CA MET A 125 19.08 2.61 -18.62
C MET A 125 19.89 3.43 -17.61
N GLY A 126 21.04 2.91 -17.20
CA GLY A 126 21.94 3.57 -16.24
C GLY A 126 21.61 3.32 -14.77
N TYR A 127 20.89 2.23 -14.46
CA TYR A 127 20.51 1.86 -13.08
C TYR A 127 19.55 2.83 -12.40
N VAL A 128 18.70 3.48 -13.17
CA VAL A 128 17.66 4.36 -12.64
C VAL A 128 16.40 3.54 -12.30
N PRO A 129 15.91 3.56 -11.06
CA PRO A 129 14.73 2.80 -10.69
C PRO A 129 13.48 3.36 -11.38
N ALA A 130 12.67 2.44 -11.92
CA ALA A 130 11.36 2.71 -12.54
C ALA A 130 10.31 1.73 -12.02
N VAL A 131 9.02 2.15 -12.07
CA VAL A 131 7.85 1.39 -11.59
C VAL A 131 6.86 1.20 -12.72
#